data_521c8727237f393b149edcccdc14a795
#
_entry.id   521c8727237f393b149edcccdc14a795
#
_cell.length_a   1.000
_cell.length_b   1.000
_cell.length_c   1.000
_cell.angle_alpha   90.00
_cell.angle_beta   90.00
_cell.angle_gamma   90.00
#
_symmetry.space_group_name_H-M   'P 1'
#
loop_
_entity.id
_entity.type
_entity.pdbx_description
1 polymer ?
#
loop_
_entity_poly.entity_id
_entity_poly.type
_entity_poly.pdbx_seq_one_letter_code
_entity_poly.pdbx_strand_id
1 'polypeptide(L)' 'MSSQNRETTLEVSGMTCRSCVGHVQAALRDVDGVCEVDVRMREGKVVVRHDESAAPSERLLEALAKVGYPSRTAGG' A
#
# COMPACT_ATOMS: atom_id res chain seq x y z
N MET A 1 -21.37 -2.53 -10.94
CA MET A 1 -20.69 -2.86 -10.99
C MET A 1 -19.66 -2.31 -11.45
N SER A 2 -19.34 -1.51 -11.60
CA SER A 2 -18.35 -0.94 -12.10
C SER A 2 -17.28 -0.74 -11.25
N SER A 3 -17.07 -1.39 -10.27
CA SER A 3 -16.03 -1.05 -9.45
C SER A 3 -14.76 -1.34 -10.10
N GLN A 4 -13.88 -0.44 -10.10
CA GLN A 4 -12.56 -0.58 -10.63
C GLN A 4 -11.64 -1.02 -9.53
N ASN A 5 -12.11 -1.78 -8.59
CA ASN A 5 -11.29 -2.23 -7.49
C ASN A 5 -10.15 -3.09 -7.99
N ARG A 6 -8.95 -2.74 -7.60
CA ARG A 6 -7.77 -3.45 -7.99
C ARG A 6 -7.02 -3.85 -6.75
N GLU A 7 -6.32 -4.97 -6.82
CA GLU A 7 -5.51 -5.41 -5.70
C GLU A 7 -4.08 -5.31 -6.15
N THR A 8 -3.29 -4.54 -5.46
CA THR A 8 -1.89 -4.33 -5.79
C THR A 8 -1.03 -4.79 -4.63
N THR A 9 -0.02 -5.59 -4.91
CA THR A 9 0.93 -6.02 -3.90
C THR A 9 2.15 -5.14 -3.99
N LEU A 10 2.56 -4.58 -2.87
CA LEU A 10 3.73 -3.70 -2.81
C LEU A 10 4.80 -4.35 -1.95
N GLU A 11 6.06 -4.21 -2.34
CA GLU A 11 7.17 -4.64 -1.52
C GLU A 11 7.67 -3.41 -0.79
N VAL A 12 7.70 -3.46 0.53
CA VAL A 12 8.08 -2.31 1.35
C VAL A 12 9.35 -2.64 2.11
N SER A 13 10.36 -1.79 1.96
CA SER A 13 11.62 -1.96 2.65
C SER A 13 11.52 -1.40 4.06
N GLY A 14 12.20 -2.04 4.99
CA GLY A 14 12.26 -1.51 6.35
C GLY A 14 11.05 -1.77 7.21
N MET A 15 10.10 -2.56 6.75
CA MET A 15 8.91 -2.84 7.51
C MET A 15 9.15 -4.05 8.39
N THR A 16 9.98 -3.87 9.42
CA THR A 16 10.38 -4.99 10.26
C THR A 16 9.85 -4.92 11.68
N CYS A 17 9.09 -3.92 12.03
CA CYS A 17 8.54 -3.83 13.37
C CYS A 17 7.07 -3.45 13.31
N ARG A 18 6.38 -3.65 14.41
CA ARG A 18 4.94 -3.37 14.45
C ARG A 18 4.62 -1.90 14.24
N SER A 19 5.47 -1.03 14.75
CA SER A 19 5.25 0.39 14.55
C SER A 19 5.34 0.74 13.07
N CYS A 20 6.28 0.11 12.37
CA CYS A 20 6.43 0.34 10.95
C CYS A 20 5.18 -0.09 10.21
N VAL A 21 4.62 -1.24 10.59
CA VAL A 21 3.40 -1.75 9.97
C VAL A 21 2.26 -0.74 10.17
N GLY A 22 2.13 -0.20 11.37
CA GLY A 22 1.09 0.77 11.65
C GLY A 22 1.23 2.03 10.82
N HIS A 23 2.46 2.50 10.65
CA HIS A 23 2.69 3.71 9.85
C HIS A 23 2.37 3.46 8.38
N VAL A 24 2.78 2.32 7.86
CA VAL A 24 2.52 1.96 6.47
C VAL A 24 1.01 1.86 6.24
N GLN A 25 0.33 1.18 7.16
CA GLN A 25 -1.10 0.99 7.04
C GLN A 25 -1.84 2.32 7.09
N ALA A 26 -1.46 3.19 8.00
CA ALA A 26 -2.11 4.50 8.13
C ALA A 26 -1.86 5.35 6.89
N ALA A 27 -0.63 5.32 6.37
CA ALA A 27 -0.30 6.10 5.19
C ALA A 27 -1.14 5.67 3.99
N LEU A 28 -1.31 4.36 3.82
CA LEU A 28 -2.09 3.86 2.69
C LEU A 28 -3.57 4.14 2.86
N ARG A 29 -4.08 4.00 4.06
CA ARG A 29 -5.49 4.27 4.31
C ARG A 29 -5.85 5.74 4.12
N ASP A 30 -4.85 6.61 4.26
CA ASP A 30 -5.08 8.03 4.08
C ASP A 30 -5.20 8.40 2.60
N VAL A 31 -4.89 7.51 1.70
CA VAL A 31 -5.02 7.78 0.27
C VAL A 31 -6.48 7.57 -0.14
N ASP A 32 -7.06 8.60 -0.76
CA ASP A 32 -8.43 8.49 -1.23
C ASP A 32 -8.51 7.39 -2.28
N GLY A 33 -9.51 6.56 -2.20
CA GLY A 33 -9.68 5.46 -3.14
C GLY A 33 -9.19 4.13 -2.63
N VAL A 34 -8.51 4.10 -1.49
CA VAL A 34 -8.05 2.86 -0.89
C VAL A 34 -9.19 2.25 -0.09
N CYS A 35 -9.54 1.01 -0.42
CA CYS A 35 -10.62 0.31 0.25
C CYS A 35 -10.13 -0.55 1.39
N GLU A 36 -9.02 -1.23 1.20
CA GLU A 36 -8.53 -2.14 2.22
C GLU A 36 -7.03 -2.29 2.13
N VAL A 37 -6.38 -2.48 3.25
CA VAL A 37 -4.93 -2.66 3.32
C VAL A 37 -4.64 -3.90 4.14
N ASP A 38 -3.89 -4.84 3.56
CA ASP A 38 -3.52 -6.06 4.25
C ASP A 38 -1.99 -6.11 4.30
N VAL A 39 -1.42 -5.98 5.48
CA VAL A 39 0.03 -5.94 5.64
C VAL A 39 0.55 -7.34 5.95
N ARG A 40 1.47 -7.81 5.14
CA ARG A 40 2.11 -9.10 5.33
C ARG A 40 3.54 -8.87 5.78
N MET A 41 3.69 -8.67 7.10
CA MET A 41 4.97 -8.31 7.65
C MET A 41 6.04 -9.37 7.41
N ARG A 42 5.69 -10.62 7.48
CA ARG A 42 6.66 -11.69 7.29
C ARG A 42 7.28 -11.68 5.91
N GLU A 43 6.50 -11.26 4.93
CA GLU A 43 6.96 -11.24 3.55
C GLU A 43 7.50 -9.88 3.15
N GLY A 44 7.33 -8.90 3.99
CA GLY A 44 7.71 -7.53 3.65
C GLY A 44 6.83 -6.96 2.55
N LYS A 45 5.59 -7.42 2.45
CA LYS A 45 4.67 -7.01 1.40
C LYS A 45 3.38 -6.46 1.97
N VAL A 46 2.72 -5.65 1.19
CA VAL A 46 1.43 -5.08 1.56
C VAL A 46 0.50 -5.25 0.37
N VAL A 47 -0.66 -5.82 0.61
CA VAL A 47 -1.66 -5.96 -0.43
C VAL A 47 -2.69 -4.87 -0.21
N VAL A 48 -2.92 -4.05 -1.21
CA VAL A 48 -3.83 -2.93 -1.11
C VAL A 48 -4.96 -3.10 -2.10
N ARG A 49 -6.19 -2.97 -1.61
CA ARG A 49 -7.34 -2.95 -2.47
C ARG A 49 -7.71 -1.50 -2.68
N HIS A 50 -7.71 -1.06 -3.88
CA HIS A 50 -7.95 0.34 -4.18
C HIS A 50 -8.69 0.50 -5.49
N ASP A 51 -9.28 1.67 -5.66
CA ASP A 51 -9.95 2.03 -6.89
C ASP A 51 -8.88 2.65 -7.78
N GLU A 52 -8.55 1.99 -8.87
CA GLU A 52 -7.49 2.46 -9.75
C GLU A 52 -7.75 3.86 -10.30
N SER A 53 -9.00 4.21 -10.48
CA SER A 53 -9.33 5.54 -10.97
C SER A 53 -9.00 6.62 -9.98
N ALA A 54 -9.27 6.38 -8.71
CA ALA A 54 -9.04 7.38 -7.67
C ALA A 54 -7.66 7.28 -7.07
N ALA A 55 -7.13 6.07 -6.97
CA ALA A 55 -5.85 5.84 -6.31
C ALA A 55 -5.00 4.88 -7.13
N PRO A 56 -4.34 5.38 -8.17
CA PRO A 56 -3.46 4.51 -8.95
C PRO A 56 -2.28 4.05 -8.08
N SER A 57 -1.63 2.97 -8.48
CA SER A 57 -0.54 2.40 -7.68
C SER A 57 0.56 3.42 -7.42
N GLU A 58 0.78 4.36 -8.32
CA GLU A 58 1.78 5.40 -8.12
C GLU A 58 1.49 6.22 -6.87
N ARG A 59 0.22 6.48 -6.60
CA ARG A 59 -0.14 7.23 -5.41
C ARG A 59 0.16 6.46 -4.15
N LEU A 60 0.00 5.14 -4.21
CA LEU A 60 0.32 4.28 -3.07
C LEU A 60 1.81 4.32 -2.78
N LEU A 61 2.63 4.23 -3.83
CA LEU A 61 4.07 4.29 -3.67
C LEU A 61 4.50 5.65 -3.12
N GLU A 62 3.89 6.70 -3.61
CA GLU A 62 4.21 8.04 -3.16
C GLU A 62 3.86 8.23 -1.69
N ALA A 63 2.72 7.71 -1.26
CA ALA A 63 2.30 7.82 0.13
C ALA A 63 3.30 7.14 1.06
N LEU A 64 3.81 5.98 0.65
CA LEU A 64 4.80 5.28 1.45
C LEU A 64 6.14 6.00 1.46
N ALA A 65 6.52 6.58 0.35
CA ALA A 65 7.77 7.33 0.28
C ALA A 65 7.72 8.53 1.21
N LYS A 66 6.56 9.16 1.35
CA LYS A 66 6.42 10.32 2.20
C LYS A 66 6.66 10.01 3.67
N VAL A 67 6.34 8.81 4.09
CA VAL A 67 6.56 8.43 5.48
C VAL A 67 7.89 7.68 5.67
N GLY A 68 8.72 7.66 4.64
CA GLY A 68 10.04 7.08 4.77
C GLY A 68 10.14 5.59 4.50
N TYR A 69 9.17 5.01 3.83
CA TYR A 69 9.19 3.59 3.52
C TYR A 69 9.21 3.39 2.01
N PRO A 70 10.38 3.41 1.40
CA PRO A 70 10.45 3.19 -0.05
C PRO A 70 9.87 1.81 -0.39
N SER A 71 9.10 1.78 -1.44
CA SER A 71 8.44 0.55 -1.83
C SER A 71 8.32 0.49 -3.34
N ARG A 72 7.93 -0.67 -3.83
CA ARG A 72 7.73 -0.86 -5.26
C ARG A 72 6.64 -1.89 -5.46
N THR A 73 6.04 -1.91 -6.63
CA THR A 73 5.02 -2.89 -6.94
C THR A 73 5.69 -4.25 -7.11
N ALA A 74 5.10 -5.26 -6.51
CA ALA A 74 5.62 -6.59 -6.59
C ALA A 74 4.78 -7.42 -7.52
N GLY A 75 5.41 -8.29 -8.24
CA GLY A 75 4.68 -9.24 -9.01
C GLY A 75 3.91 -8.69 -10.17
N GLY A 76 4.34 -7.72 -10.70
CA GLY A 76 3.78 -7.15 -11.89
C GLY A 76 2.83 -7.93 -12.69
#